data_8d0d265ca671fef3b5f9fbc346456a75
#
_entry.id   8d0d265ca671fef3b5f9fbc346456a75
#
_cell.length_a   1.000
_cell.length_b   1.000
_cell.length_c   1.000
_cell.angle_alpha   90.00
_cell.angle_beta   90.00
_cell.angle_gamma   90.00
#
_symmetry.space_group_name_H-M   'P 1'
#
loop_
_entity.id
_entity.type
_entity.pdbx_description
1 polymer ?
#
loop_
_entity_poly.entity_id
_entity_poly.type
_entity_poly.pdbx_seq_one_letter_code
_entity_poly.pdbx_strand_id
1 'polypeptide(L)'
;VHLDESELALLASTGTHVAHCPTSNLKLASGFAPVAQMRQLGINVGLGTDGAASNNRLDLFGEMRLASLLAKGVSGDASALPAAEVLRMATLGAAEALGLGRKIGSIAPGKLADLCAVSLGDLESRPCYDPLSHLINVASRDNVTHVWVAGKCCVDNKTLPNDRQNDLESAVALWQNSLEFRQRP
;
A
#
# COMPACT_ATOMS: atom_id res chain seq x y z
N VAL A 1 1.34 -16.23 5.97
CA VAL A 1 2.74 -16.12 5.54
C VAL A 1 3.28 -17.48 5.18
N HIS A 2 3.09 -18.46 6.04
CA HIS A 2 3.53 -19.83 5.85
C HIS A 2 2.38 -20.66 5.27
N LEU A 3 2.40 -20.89 3.96
CA LEU A 3 1.40 -21.66 3.23
C LEU A 3 2.13 -22.76 2.43
N ASP A 4 1.63 -23.97 2.51
CA ASP A 4 2.06 -25.05 1.66
C ASP A 4 1.30 -25.08 0.32
N GLU A 5 1.69 -25.99 -0.58
CA GLU A 5 1.06 -26.09 -1.90
C GLU A 5 -0.43 -26.45 -1.84
N SER A 6 -0.83 -27.27 -0.87
CA SER A 6 -2.22 -27.68 -0.70
C SER A 6 -3.09 -26.54 -0.19
N GLU A 7 -2.57 -25.72 0.72
CA GLU A 7 -3.22 -24.52 1.24
C GLU A 7 -3.35 -23.44 0.16
N LEU A 8 -2.31 -23.26 -0.66
CA LEU A 8 -2.36 -22.34 -1.80
C LEU A 8 -3.40 -22.80 -2.84
N ALA A 9 -3.48 -24.08 -3.15
CA ALA A 9 -4.49 -24.64 -4.04
C ALA A 9 -5.90 -24.44 -3.48
N LEU A 10 -6.08 -24.58 -2.18
CA LEU A 10 -7.36 -24.33 -1.51
C LEU A 10 -7.77 -22.86 -1.61
N LEU A 11 -6.86 -21.92 -1.32
CA LEU A 11 -7.12 -20.49 -1.48
C LEU A 11 -7.52 -20.13 -2.91
N ALA A 12 -6.82 -20.68 -3.90
CA ALA A 12 -7.15 -20.46 -5.31
C ALA A 12 -8.54 -20.99 -5.67
N SER A 13 -8.86 -22.24 -5.25
CA SER A 13 -10.14 -22.89 -5.58
C SER A 13 -11.35 -22.25 -4.91
N THR A 14 -11.16 -21.65 -3.73
CA THR A 14 -12.23 -20.97 -2.97
C THR A 14 -12.39 -19.51 -3.34
N GLY A 15 -11.52 -18.95 -4.19
CA GLY A 15 -11.52 -17.51 -4.52
C GLY A 15 -11.21 -16.62 -3.32
N THR A 16 -10.48 -17.15 -2.34
CA THR A 16 -10.07 -16.40 -1.15
C THR A 16 -9.06 -15.32 -1.52
N HIS A 17 -9.27 -14.11 -1.01
CA HIS A 17 -8.36 -13.00 -1.18
C HIS A 17 -7.32 -12.96 -0.06
N VAL A 18 -6.12 -12.47 -0.35
CA VAL A 18 -5.02 -12.32 0.61
C VAL A 18 -4.68 -10.84 0.78
N ALA A 19 -4.60 -10.36 2.02
CA ALA A 19 -4.00 -9.06 2.35
C ALA A 19 -2.53 -9.26 2.70
N HIS A 20 -1.63 -8.71 1.89
CA HIS A 20 -0.19 -8.80 2.08
C HIS A 20 0.35 -7.50 2.69
N CYS A 21 0.99 -7.61 3.87
CA CYS A 21 1.54 -6.49 4.63
C CYS A 21 3.04 -6.75 4.88
N PRO A 22 3.91 -6.57 3.87
CA PRO A 22 5.30 -7.01 3.94
C PRO A 22 6.11 -6.37 5.06
N THR A 23 5.95 -5.07 5.33
CA THR A 23 6.65 -4.40 6.43
C THR A 23 6.27 -4.99 7.79
N SER A 24 4.98 -5.22 8.03
CA SER A 24 4.50 -5.85 9.27
C SER A 24 5.09 -7.25 9.42
N ASN A 25 5.03 -8.07 8.38
CA ASN A 25 5.58 -9.43 8.38
C ASN A 25 7.06 -9.44 8.76
N LEU A 26 7.86 -8.53 8.18
CA LEU A 26 9.29 -8.44 8.46
C LEU A 26 9.56 -7.88 9.86
N LYS A 27 8.85 -6.83 10.27
CA LYS A 27 9.05 -6.23 11.58
C LYS A 27 8.76 -7.21 12.72
N LEU A 28 7.76 -8.08 12.54
CA LEU A 28 7.38 -9.10 13.51
C LEU A 28 8.12 -10.44 13.33
N ALA A 29 9.06 -10.50 12.37
CA ALA A 29 9.79 -11.72 12.01
C ALA A 29 8.85 -12.89 11.64
N SER A 30 7.68 -12.59 11.05
CA SER A 30 6.69 -13.60 10.65
C SER A 30 7.12 -14.39 9.42
N GLY A 31 8.17 -13.98 8.70
CA GLY A 31 8.70 -14.66 7.52
C GLY A 31 8.27 -14.04 6.19
N PHE A 32 8.43 -14.80 5.10
CA PHE A 32 8.17 -14.34 3.73
C PHE A 32 6.95 -15.05 3.15
N ALA A 33 5.97 -14.26 2.70
CA ALA A 33 4.82 -14.82 2.01
C ALA A 33 5.18 -15.19 0.56
N PRO A 34 4.69 -16.34 0.03
CA PRO A 34 4.98 -16.80 -1.33
C PRO A 34 4.14 -16.03 -2.38
N VAL A 35 4.26 -14.70 -2.41
CA VAL A 35 3.38 -13.82 -3.20
C VAL A 35 3.48 -14.11 -4.70
N ALA A 36 4.69 -14.38 -5.22
CA ALA A 36 4.87 -14.73 -6.63
C ALA A 36 4.07 -16.00 -6.98
N GLN A 37 4.11 -17.02 -6.16
CA GLN A 37 3.38 -18.28 -6.35
C GLN A 37 1.85 -18.05 -6.21
N MET A 38 1.41 -17.26 -5.23
CA MET A 38 -0.01 -16.88 -5.11
C MET A 38 -0.53 -16.26 -6.40
N ARG A 39 0.23 -15.31 -6.98
CA ARG A 39 -0.14 -14.64 -8.23
C ARG A 39 -0.18 -15.59 -9.43
N GLN A 40 0.77 -16.53 -9.53
CA GLN A 40 0.79 -17.56 -10.57
C GLN A 40 -0.44 -18.48 -10.50
N LEU A 41 -0.93 -18.77 -9.29
CA LEU A 41 -2.15 -19.55 -9.04
C LEU A 41 -3.44 -18.74 -9.19
N GLY A 42 -3.36 -17.47 -9.59
CA GLY A 42 -4.54 -16.61 -9.77
C GLY A 42 -5.17 -16.11 -8.46
N ILE A 43 -4.54 -16.31 -7.31
CA ILE A 43 -5.02 -15.79 -6.03
C ILE A 43 -4.95 -14.26 -6.07
N ASN A 44 -6.05 -13.59 -5.76
CA ASN A 44 -6.04 -12.14 -5.64
C ASN A 44 -5.33 -11.72 -4.36
N VAL A 45 -4.29 -10.91 -4.52
CA VAL A 45 -3.51 -10.35 -3.41
C VAL A 45 -3.66 -8.84 -3.43
N GLY A 46 -4.14 -8.27 -2.32
CA GLY A 46 -4.14 -6.83 -2.06
C GLY A 46 -2.98 -6.44 -1.15
N LEU A 47 -2.43 -5.24 -1.31
CA LEU A 47 -1.44 -4.69 -0.39
C LEU A 47 -2.11 -3.92 0.73
N GLY A 48 -1.56 -4.05 1.93
CA GLY A 48 -1.94 -3.28 3.10
C GLY A 48 -0.73 -2.91 3.95
N THR A 49 -0.92 -1.95 4.85
CA THR A 49 0.13 -1.52 5.77
C THR A 49 0.08 -2.26 7.11
N ASP A 50 -1.05 -2.92 7.41
CA ASP A 50 -1.37 -3.34 8.78
C ASP A 50 -1.50 -2.11 9.72
N GLY A 51 -1.57 -2.33 11.02
CA GLY A 51 -1.69 -1.27 12.03
C GLY A 51 -0.37 -0.55 12.33
N ALA A 52 -0.46 0.65 12.94
CA ALA A 52 0.69 1.48 13.27
C ALA A 52 1.71 0.82 14.21
N ALA A 53 1.29 -0.16 15.02
CA ALA A 53 2.17 -0.89 15.93
C ALA A 53 3.16 -1.79 15.17
N SER A 54 2.72 -2.43 14.10
CA SER A 54 3.53 -3.32 13.26
C SER A 54 4.10 -2.63 12.02
N ASN A 55 3.60 -1.42 11.67
CA ASN A 55 4.09 -0.60 10.57
C ASN A 55 4.01 0.89 10.94
N ASN A 56 5.07 1.43 11.48
CA ASN A 56 5.09 2.81 11.99
C ASN A 56 4.97 3.90 10.91
N ARG A 57 5.20 3.58 9.63
CA ARG A 57 5.13 4.57 8.53
C ARG A 57 3.75 4.68 7.90
N LEU A 58 2.97 3.59 7.87
CA LEU A 58 1.68 3.48 7.15
C LEU A 58 1.79 4.00 5.70
N ASP A 59 2.88 3.62 5.02
CA ASP A 59 3.29 4.12 3.71
C ASP A 59 3.10 3.05 2.64
N LEU A 60 2.02 3.14 1.88
CA LEU A 60 1.70 2.15 0.85
C LEU A 60 2.72 2.14 -0.32
N PHE A 61 3.41 3.25 -0.60
CA PHE A 61 4.51 3.25 -1.58
C PHE A 61 5.68 2.38 -1.09
N GLY A 62 6.01 2.48 0.20
CA GLY A 62 6.98 1.60 0.83
C GLY A 62 6.59 0.14 0.75
N GLU A 63 5.30 -0.18 0.99
CA GLU A 63 4.78 -1.55 0.86
C GLU A 63 4.86 -2.07 -0.57
N MET A 64 4.49 -1.26 -1.57
CA MET A 64 4.61 -1.62 -2.99
C MET A 64 6.05 -1.98 -3.37
N ARG A 65 6.99 -1.11 -3.02
CA ARG A 65 8.42 -1.35 -3.29
C ARG A 65 8.93 -2.60 -2.61
N LEU A 66 8.61 -2.76 -1.32
CA LEU A 66 9.06 -3.90 -0.53
C LEU A 66 8.48 -5.23 -1.05
N ALA A 67 7.18 -5.26 -1.38
CA ALA A 67 6.54 -6.43 -1.97
C ALA A 67 7.22 -6.87 -3.27
N SER A 68 7.53 -5.90 -4.17
CA SER A 68 8.24 -6.19 -5.42
C SER A 68 9.62 -6.79 -5.18
N LEU A 69 10.42 -6.18 -4.30
CA LEU A 69 11.78 -6.63 -4.01
C LEU A 69 11.81 -7.99 -3.32
N LEU A 70 10.93 -8.21 -2.35
CA LEU A 70 10.83 -9.49 -1.65
C LEU A 70 10.39 -10.62 -2.58
N ALA A 71 9.40 -10.39 -3.43
CA ALA A 71 8.96 -11.41 -4.39
C ALA A 71 10.11 -11.86 -5.30
N LYS A 72 10.94 -10.92 -5.80
CA LYS A 72 12.12 -11.22 -6.60
C LYS A 72 13.20 -11.97 -5.79
N GLY A 73 13.51 -11.46 -4.60
CA GLY A 73 14.54 -12.07 -3.75
C GLY A 73 14.19 -13.48 -3.28
N VAL A 74 12.91 -13.72 -2.95
CA VAL A 74 12.42 -15.03 -2.48
C VAL A 74 12.31 -16.04 -3.63
N SER A 75 11.84 -15.60 -4.81
CA SER A 75 11.70 -16.49 -5.97
C SER A 75 13.00 -16.72 -6.75
N GLY A 76 14.02 -15.86 -6.55
CA GLY A 76 15.23 -15.85 -7.38
C GLY A 76 14.98 -15.41 -8.83
N ASP A 77 13.83 -14.79 -9.11
CA ASP A 77 13.41 -14.35 -10.43
C ASP A 77 13.24 -12.83 -10.47
N ALA A 78 14.08 -12.14 -11.24
CA ALA A 78 14.03 -10.68 -11.40
C ALA A 78 12.75 -10.19 -12.09
N SER A 79 12.03 -11.06 -12.80
CA SER A 79 10.75 -10.74 -13.46
C SER A 79 9.54 -10.92 -12.54
N ALA A 80 9.69 -11.56 -11.37
CA ALA A 80 8.61 -11.77 -10.44
C ALA A 80 8.00 -10.45 -9.97
N LEU A 81 6.69 -10.39 -9.90
CA LEU A 81 5.90 -9.26 -9.43
C LEU A 81 6.31 -7.92 -10.08
N PRO A 82 6.09 -7.74 -11.40
CA PRO A 82 6.44 -6.51 -12.11
C PRO A 82 5.61 -5.32 -11.61
N ALA A 83 6.06 -4.10 -11.91
CA ALA A 83 5.48 -2.85 -11.40
C ALA A 83 3.95 -2.74 -11.63
N ALA A 84 3.45 -3.19 -12.78
CA ALA A 84 2.02 -3.17 -13.09
C ALA A 84 1.21 -4.06 -12.13
N GLU A 85 1.72 -5.23 -11.78
CA GLU A 85 1.06 -6.13 -10.82
C GLU A 85 1.08 -5.56 -9.41
N VAL A 86 2.21 -4.98 -9.00
CA VAL A 86 2.32 -4.32 -7.69
C VAL A 86 1.32 -3.17 -7.56
N LEU A 87 1.22 -2.33 -8.59
CA LEU A 87 0.23 -1.25 -8.60
C LEU A 87 -1.20 -1.80 -8.55
N ARG A 88 -1.48 -2.87 -9.30
CA ARG A 88 -2.78 -3.54 -9.24
C ARG A 88 -3.09 -4.06 -7.82
N MET A 89 -2.12 -4.66 -7.14
CA MET A 89 -2.28 -5.13 -5.76
C MET A 89 -2.59 -3.99 -4.77
N ALA A 90 -1.98 -2.82 -4.97
CA ALA A 90 -2.22 -1.64 -4.13
C ALA A 90 -3.53 -0.90 -4.46
N THR A 91 -4.16 -1.21 -5.57
CA THR A 91 -5.35 -0.49 -6.07
C THR A 91 -6.53 -1.45 -6.30
N LEU A 92 -6.71 -1.94 -7.52
CA LEU A 92 -7.86 -2.76 -7.88
C LEU A 92 -7.87 -4.10 -7.12
N GLY A 93 -6.73 -4.75 -6.94
CA GLY A 93 -6.63 -6.01 -6.19
C GLY A 93 -7.08 -5.86 -4.73
N ALA A 94 -6.66 -4.78 -4.07
CA ALA A 94 -7.10 -4.45 -2.72
C ALA A 94 -8.61 -4.12 -2.69
N ALA A 95 -9.10 -3.35 -3.67
CA ALA A 95 -10.52 -3.04 -3.79
C ALA A 95 -11.39 -4.29 -4.01
N GLU A 96 -10.93 -5.24 -4.83
CA GLU A 96 -11.60 -6.53 -5.05
C GLU A 96 -11.64 -7.37 -3.76
N ALA A 97 -10.55 -7.40 -2.99
CA ALA A 97 -10.50 -8.10 -1.71
C ALA A 97 -11.50 -7.56 -0.69
N LEU A 98 -11.84 -6.28 -0.78
CA LEU A 98 -12.84 -5.61 0.05
C LEU A 98 -14.26 -5.66 -0.54
N GLY A 99 -14.48 -6.32 -1.69
CA GLY A 99 -15.76 -6.34 -2.39
C GLY A 99 -16.13 -5.00 -3.05
N LEU A 100 -15.16 -4.07 -3.18
CA LEU A 100 -15.36 -2.72 -3.71
C LEU A 100 -14.84 -2.55 -5.14
N GLY A 101 -14.34 -3.59 -5.80
CA GLY A 101 -13.68 -3.51 -7.10
C GLY A 101 -14.54 -2.88 -8.22
N ARG A 102 -15.87 -2.96 -8.11
CA ARG A 102 -16.80 -2.26 -9.03
C ARG A 102 -16.95 -0.77 -8.75
N LYS A 103 -16.57 -0.31 -7.56
CA LYS A 103 -16.77 1.08 -7.11
C LYS A 103 -15.49 1.91 -7.12
N ILE A 104 -14.34 1.31 -6.80
CA ILE A 104 -13.04 1.99 -6.66
C ILE A 104 -11.90 1.11 -7.22
N GLY A 105 -10.66 1.56 -7.07
CA GLY A 105 -9.44 0.80 -7.37
C GLY A 105 -8.99 0.88 -8.83
N SER A 106 -9.74 1.53 -9.71
CA SER A 106 -9.31 1.84 -11.09
C SER A 106 -10.02 3.08 -11.61
N ILE A 107 -9.38 3.78 -12.55
CA ILE A 107 -9.96 4.95 -13.22
C ILE A 107 -10.82 4.43 -14.38
N ALA A 108 -12.13 4.40 -14.17
CA ALA A 108 -13.09 3.97 -15.18
C ALA A 108 -14.42 4.73 -15.02
N PRO A 109 -15.16 4.99 -16.12
CA PRO A 109 -16.48 5.61 -16.05
C PRO A 109 -17.42 4.82 -15.12
N GLY A 110 -18.16 5.53 -14.27
CA GLY A 110 -19.09 4.94 -13.31
C GLY A 110 -18.49 4.53 -11.97
N LYS A 111 -17.18 4.59 -11.80
CA LYS A 111 -16.53 4.43 -10.49
C LYS A 111 -16.45 5.75 -9.72
N LEU A 112 -16.31 5.63 -8.41
CA LEU A 112 -16.05 6.78 -7.53
C LEU A 112 -14.66 7.34 -7.84
N ALA A 113 -14.53 8.65 -7.72
CA ALA A 113 -13.24 9.32 -7.89
C ALA A 113 -12.42 9.26 -6.58
N ASP A 114 -11.96 8.07 -6.24
CA ASP A 114 -10.94 7.81 -5.22
C ASP A 114 -9.59 7.81 -5.94
N LEU A 115 -8.90 8.94 -5.91
CA LEU A 115 -7.72 9.21 -6.73
C LEU A 115 -6.61 9.81 -5.89
N CYS A 116 -5.36 9.56 -6.28
CA CYS A 116 -4.23 10.35 -5.83
C CYS A 116 -3.37 10.79 -7.02
N ALA A 117 -2.84 12.02 -6.95
CA ALA A 117 -1.87 12.51 -7.91
C ALA A 117 -0.47 12.47 -7.30
N VAL A 118 0.50 11.98 -8.07
CA VAL A 118 1.89 11.79 -7.65
C VAL A 118 2.79 12.61 -8.56
N SER A 119 3.64 13.46 -7.99
CA SER A 119 4.68 14.19 -8.73
C SER A 119 5.89 13.30 -8.97
N LEU A 120 6.32 13.19 -10.24
CA LEU A 120 7.58 12.56 -10.63
C LEU A 120 8.52 13.59 -11.28
N GLY A 121 8.27 14.90 -11.03
CA GLY A 121 9.01 16.00 -11.64
C GLY A 121 10.22 16.49 -10.86
N ASP A 122 10.41 16.03 -9.63
CA ASP A 122 11.49 16.45 -8.74
C ASP A 122 12.85 15.94 -9.26
N LEU A 123 13.93 16.60 -8.88
CA LEU A 123 15.27 16.32 -9.39
C LEU A 123 15.71 14.86 -9.14
N GLU A 124 15.42 14.36 -7.95
CA GLU A 124 15.72 12.97 -7.55
C GLU A 124 14.89 11.92 -8.31
N SER A 125 13.80 12.33 -8.95
CA SER A 125 12.96 11.46 -9.78
C SER A 125 13.36 11.48 -11.26
N ARG A 126 14.40 12.20 -11.63
CA ARG A 126 14.84 12.34 -13.03
C ARG A 126 16.10 11.55 -13.33
N PRO A 127 16.25 11.04 -14.58
CA PRO A 127 15.24 11.01 -15.65
C PRO A 127 14.18 9.94 -15.43
N CYS A 128 12.91 10.22 -15.78
CA CYS A 128 11.81 9.27 -15.71
C CYS A 128 11.49 8.73 -17.11
N TYR A 129 11.94 7.53 -17.42
CA TYR A 129 11.67 6.86 -18.71
C TYR A 129 10.43 5.98 -18.67
N ASP A 130 10.12 5.41 -17.51
CA ASP A 130 8.95 4.58 -17.27
C ASP A 130 8.26 5.05 -15.98
N PRO A 131 7.18 5.83 -16.09
CA PRO A 131 6.45 6.36 -14.92
C PRO A 131 5.94 5.26 -13.99
N LEU A 132 5.56 4.09 -14.51
CA LEU A 132 5.05 3.00 -13.70
C LEU A 132 6.15 2.37 -12.85
N SER A 133 7.31 2.12 -13.44
CA SER A 133 8.48 1.65 -12.71
C SER A 133 8.94 2.68 -11.68
N HIS A 134 8.93 3.97 -12.03
CA HIS A 134 9.26 5.06 -11.11
C HIS A 134 8.32 5.13 -9.93
N LEU A 135 7.02 4.96 -10.17
CA LEU A 135 6.01 4.96 -9.11
C LEU A 135 6.29 3.90 -8.04
N ILE A 136 6.77 2.72 -8.45
CA ILE A 136 7.03 1.60 -7.53
C ILE A 136 8.42 1.69 -6.90
N ASN A 137 9.44 2.09 -7.66
CA ASN A 137 10.83 1.96 -7.22
C ASN A 137 11.42 3.26 -6.68
N VAL A 138 10.89 4.42 -7.06
CA VAL A 138 11.46 5.74 -6.76
C VAL A 138 10.52 6.57 -5.89
N ALA A 139 9.23 6.64 -6.24
CA ALA A 139 8.27 7.48 -5.54
C ALA A 139 8.05 7.05 -4.07
N SER A 140 7.69 8.01 -3.25
CA SER A 140 7.28 7.85 -1.85
C SER A 140 5.96 8.59 -1.59
N ARG A 141 5.42 8.47 -0.40
CA ARG A 141 4.26 9.26 0.05
C ARG A 141 4.48 10.78 -0.07
N ASP A 142 5.74 11.23 0.00
CA ASP A 142 6.09 12.64 -0.09
C ASP A 142 5.91 13.22 -1.51
N ASN A 143 5.82 12.34 -2.52
CA ASN A 143 5.52 12.72 -3.89
C ASN A 143 4.01 12.88 -4.16
N VAL A 144 3.12 12.46 -3.23
CA VAL A 144 1.67 12.65 -3.36
C VAL A 144 1.34 14.13 -3.23
N THR A 145 0.69 14.69 -4.25
CA THR A 145 0.31 16.11 -4.28
C THR A 145 -1.16 16.33 -3.96
N HIS A 146 -2.03 15.46 -4.44
CA HIS A 146 -3.47 15.58 -4.23
C HIS A 146 -4.09 14.23 -3.91
N VAL A 147 -5.13 14.24 -3.09
CA VAL A 147 -5.95 13.06 -2.79
C VAL A 147 -7.42 13.43 -2.87
N TRP A 148 -8.18 12.62 -3.59
CA TRP A 148 -9.64 12.73 -3.64
C TRP A 148 -10.26 11.44 -3.13
N VAL A 149 -11.34 11.58 -2.35
CA VAL A 149 -12.18 10.48 -1.88
C VAL A 149 -13.62 10.76 -2.31
N ALA A 150 -14.19 9.88 -3.09
CA ALA A 150 -15.51 10.06 -3.72
C ALA A 150 -15.67 11.44 -4.43
N GLY A 151 -14.59 11.92 -5.06
CA GLY A 151 -14.53 13.19 -5.76
C GLY A 151 -14.29 14.41 -4.87
N LYS A 152 -14.30 14.27 -3.54
CA LYS A 152 -13.96 15.35 -2.62
C LYS A 152 -12.44 15.44 -2.44
N CYS A 153 -11.86 16.59 -2.69
CA CYS A 153 -10.44 16.85 -2.44
C CYS A 153 -10.17 16.82 -0.93
N CYS A 154 -9.32 15.90 -0.49
CA CYS A 154 -8.92 15.71 0.91
C CYS A 154 -7.49 16.20 1.18
N VAL A 155 -6.65 16.23 0.15
CA VAL A 155 -5.31 16.83 0.16
C VAL A 155 -5.19 17.65 -1.10
N ASP A 156 -4.79 18.90 -0.98
CA ASP A 156 -4.56 19.84 -2.08
C ASP A 156 -3.12 20.35 -2.00
N ASN A 157 -2.34 20.08 -3.04
CA ASN A 157 -0.94 20.46 -3.12
C ASN A 157 -0.15 20.16 -1.83
N LYS A 158 -0.23 18.91 -1.36
CA LYS A 158 0.41 18.38 -0.14
C LYS A 158 -0.14 18.97 1.17
N THR A 159 -1.21 19.72 1.12
CA THR A 159 -1.78 20.43 2.28
C THR A 159 -3.13 19.83 2.65
N LEU A 160 -3.34 19.59 3.93
CA LEU A 160 -4.67 19.29 4.48
C LEU A 160 -5.47 20.61 4.63
N PRO A 161 -6.80 20.58 4.54
CA PRO A 161 -7.62 21.73 4.90
C PRO A 161 -7.24 22.25 6.30
N ASN A 162 -7.14 23.59 6.45
CA ASN A 162 -6.61 24.24 7.65
C ASN A 162 -7.31 23.84 8.95
N ASP A 163 -8.62 23.62 8.91
CA ASP A 163 -9.41 23.12 10.04
C ASP A 163 -8.93 21.76 10.52
N ARG A 164 -8.69 20.84 9.60
CA ARG A 164 -8.27 19.47 9.93
C ARG A 164 -6.82 19.38 10.41
N GLN A 165 -5.92 20.22 9.92
CA GLN A 165 -4.54 20.21 10.37
C GLN A 165 -4.45 20.65 11.83
N ASN A 166 -5.12 21.73 12.20
CA ASN A 166 -5.15 22.26 13.57
C ASN A 166 -5.78 21.25 14.55
N ASP A 167 -6.87 20.59 14.14
CA ASP A 167 -7.52 19.57 14.95
C ASP A 167 -6.59 18.37 15.21
N LEU A 168 -5.86 17.92 14.19
CA LEU A 168 -4.91 16.80 14.32
C LEU A 168 -3.72 17.17 15.21
N GLU A 169 -3.15 18.36 15.06
CA GLU A 169 -2.04 18.84 15.91
C GLU A 169 -2.46 18.92 17.37
N SER A 170 -3.68 19.43 17.63
CA SER A 170 -4.24 19.49 18.97
C SER A 170 -4.47 18.10 19.56
N ALA A 171 -5.01 17.17 18.77
CA ALA A 171 -5.22 15.79 19.21
C ALA A 171 -3.90 15.06 19.52
N VAL A 172 -2.87 15.27 18.70
CA VAL A 172 -1.52 14.69 18.93
C VAL A 172 -0.93 15.24 20.24
N ALA A 173 -0.99 16.55 20.47
CA ALA A 173 -0.47 17.17 21.68
C ALA A 173 -1.18 16.63 22.95
N LEU A 174 -2.50 16.50 22.93
CA LEU A 174 -3.27 15.92 24.03
C LEU A 174 -2.86 14.46 24.31
N TRP A 175 -2.66 13.68 23.25
CA TRP A 175 -2.25 12.29 23.38
C TRP A 175 -0.84 12.14 23.93
N GLN A 176 0.12 12.94 23.46
CA GLN A 176 1.49 12.97 23.96
C GLN A 176 1.53 13.29 25.47
N ASN A 177 0.81 14.32 25.89
CA ASN A 177 0.71 14.69 27.29
C ASN A 177 0.12 13.56 28.16
N SER A 178 -0.83 12.80 27.63
CA SER A 178 -1.43 11.66 28.34
C SER A 178 -0.45 10.49 28.54
N LEU A 179 0.48 10.30 27.62
CA LEU A 179 1.53 9.26 27.72
C LEU A 179 2.63 9.64 28.69
N GLU A 180 3.05 10.90 28.70
CA GLU A 180 4.04 11.41 29.67
C GLU A 180 3.53 11.30 31.12
N PHE A 181 2.22 11.50 31.31
CA PHE A 181 1.61 11.31 32.62
C PHE A 181 1.64 9.85 33.10
N ARG A 182 1.54 8.89 32.20
CA ARG A 182 1.58 7.45 32.53
C ARG A 182 3.00 6.90 32.78
N GLN A 183 4.03 7.62 32.37
CA GLN A 183 5.44 7.21 32.54
C GLN A 183 6.10 7.84 33.76
N ARG A 184 5.38 8.68 34.55
CA ARG A 184 5.87 9.17 35.83
C ARG A 184 5.73 8.05 36.86
N PRO A 185 6.85 7.67 37.53
CA PRO A 185 6.88 6.61 38.54
C PRO A 185 6.00 6.94 39.75
#